data_49e83e72a6f66be9a2e1c1e8f8b38b48
#
_entry.id   49e83e72a6f66be9a2e1c1e8f8b38b48
#
_cell.length_a   1.000
_cell.length_b   1.000
_cell.length_c   1.000
_cell.angle_alpha   90.00
_cell.angle_beta   90.00
_cell.angle_gamma   90.00
#
_symmetry.space_group_name_H-M   'P 1'
#
loop_
_entity.id
_entity.type
_entity.pdbx_description
1 polymer ?
#
loop_
_entity_poly.entity_id
_entity_poly.type
_entity_poly.pdbx_seq_one_letter_code
_entity_poly.pdbx_strand_id
1 'polypeptide(L)'
;MSVLAGTDFFSVEVLTLRGLVTYYVLFFIHLESRKVVIAGVTPHPNEVWMKHIARNVTMDEWGLLGNCRYLIHDRDTKYCQSFREIIESGDVKPLRLPARSPNLNAYSERWVKSIKDDCLSKLILFGETSLRRVLHEYLAHYHAERNHQGKENVLLFPTATKAIDHGGSSVSCKQRLGGLLKYYHLEAA
;
A
#
# COMPACT_ATOMS: atom_id res chain seq x y z
N MET A 1 -13.12 8.42 12.46
CA MET A 1 -11.95 9.16 11.94
C MET A 1 -10.72 8.31 12.18
N SER A 2 -10.01 7.94 11.13
CA SER A 2 -8.78 7.13 11.28
C SER A 2 -7.67 8.01 11.84
N VAL A 3 -7.40 7.88 13.14
CA VAL A 3 -6.44 8.72 13.87
C VAL A 3 -5.00 8.26 13.63
N LEU A 4 -4.81 7.02 13.17
CA LEU A 4 -3.51 6.35 13.17
C LEU A 4 -3.16 5.76 11.81
N ALA A 5 -2.02 6.17 11.28
CA ALA A 5 -1.40 5.56 10.10
C ALA A 5 -0.07 4.91 10.45
N GLY A 6 0.29 3.87 9.72
CA GLY A 6 1.64 3.29 9.71
C GLY A 6 2.32 3.54 8.39
N THR A 7 3.65 3.57 8.39
CA THR A 7 4.47 3.61 7.18
C THR A 7 5.63 2.63 7.30
N ASP A 8 6.00 2.05 6.18
CA ASP A 8 7.11 1.12 6.13
C ASP A 8 7.69 1.02 4.71
N PHE A 9 8.86 0.43 4.60
CA PHE A 9 9.53 0.11 3.36
C PHE A 9 9.53 -1.38 3.08
N PHE A 10 9.44 -1.74 1.82
CA PHE A 10 9.92 -3.03 1.36
C PHE A 10 10.75 -2.89 0.09
N SER A 11 11.62 -3.85 -0.16
CA SER A 11 12.47 -3.88 -1.35
C SER A 11 11.97 -4.92 -2.35
N VAL A 12 12.18 -4.59 -3.64
CA VAL A 12 11.88 -5.44 -4.78
C VAL A 12 13.03 -5.38 -5.76
N GLU A 13 13.48 -6.52 -6.24
CA GLU A 13 14.48 -6.60 -7.29
C GLU A 13 13.82 -6.56 -8.66
N VAL A 14 14.33 -5.70 -9.52
CA VAL A 14 13.81 -5.45 -10.87
C VAL A 14 14.93 -5.65 -11.88
N LEU A 15 14.68 -6.46 -12.89
CA LEU A 15 15.62 -6.64 -13.98
C LEU A 15 15.59 -5.42 -14.91
N THR A 16 16.74 -4.84 -15.18
CA THR A 16 16.92 -3.70 -16.08
C THR A 16 17.96 -4.03 -17.15
N LEU A 17 18.09 -3.18 -18.14
CA LEU A 17 19.13 -3.32 -19.17
C LEU A 17 20.55 -3.27 -18.57
N ARG A 18 20.72 -2.79 -17.35
CA ARG A 18 21.99 -2.72 -16.61
C ARG A 18 22.14 -3.81 -15.56
N GLY A 19 21.25 -4.81 -15.53
CA GLY A 19 21.20 -5.88 -14.55
C GLY A 19 20.10 -5.71 -13.49
N LEU A 20 20.21 -6.43 -12.38
CA LEU A 20 19.28 -6.36 -11.27
C LEU A 20 19.50 -5.07 -10.47
N VAL A 21 18.40 -4.36 -10.23
CA VAL A 21 18.36 -3.12 -9.44
C VAL A 21 17.35 -3.30 -8.32
N THR A 22 17.76 -3.04 -7.09
CA THR A 22 16.86 -3.04 -5.93
C THR A 22 16.11 -1.72 -5.85
N TYR A 23 14.78 -1.80 -5.93
CA TYR A 23 13.88 -0.67 -5.70
C TYR A 23 13.29 -0.75 -4.30
N TYR A 24 13.22 0.39 -3.65
CA TYR A 24 12.54 0.59 -2.37
C TYR A 24 11.16 1.16 -2.63
N VAL A 25 10.16 0.52 -2.04
CA VAL A 25 8.76 0.95 -2.12
C VAL A 25 8.34 1.45 -0.75
N LEU A 26 8.01 2.73 -0.66
CA LEU A 26 7.46 3.35 0.55
C LEU A 26 5.95 3.36 0.46
N PHE A 27 5.29 2.87 1.48
CA PHE A 27 3.84 2.88 1.57
C PHE A 27 3.35 3.39 2.93
N PHE A 28 2.10 3.81 2.94
CA PHE A 28 1.36 4.16 4.15
C PHE A 28 0.12 3.29 4.25
N ILE A 29 -0.27 2.96 5.47
CA ILE A 29 -1.47 2.19 5.77
C ILE A 29 -2.28 2.86 6.87
N HIS A 30 -3.56 3.14 6.64
CA HIS A 30 -4.48 3.52 7.70
C HIS A 30 -4.87 2.31 8.52
N LEU A 31 -4.58 2.31 9.82
CA LEU A 31 -4.71 1.12 10.65
C LEU A 31 -6.16 0.68 10.86
N GLU A 32 -7.12 1.58 10.85
CA GLU A 32 -8.54 1.28 10.99
C GLU A 32 -9.15 0.74 9.69
N SER A 33 -9.04 1.51 8.61
CA SER A 33 -9.65 1.17 7.31
C SER A 33 -8.88 0.13 6.52
N ARG A 34 -7.59 -0.09 6.83
CA ARG A 34 -6.63 -0.88 6.04
C ARG A 34 -6.35 -0.29 4.66
N LYS A 35 -6.73 0.95 4.42
CA LYS A 35 -6.39 1.63 3.16
C LYS A 35 -4.88 1.77 3.07
N VAL A 36 -4.32 1.25 1.99
CA VAL A 36 -2.89 1.34 1.68
C VAL A 36 -2.68 2.28 0.51
N VAL A 37 -1.65 3.09 0.59
CA VAL A 37 -1.22 3.94 -0.54
C VAL A 37 0.29 3.82 -0.69
N ILE A 38 0.75 3.64 -1.92
CA ILE A 38 2.17 3.68 -2.24
C ILE A 38 2.55 5.15 -2.45
N ALA A 39 3.39 5.67 -1.56
CA ALA A 39 3.85 7.05 -1.60
C ALA A 39 4.98 7.25 -2.61
N GLY A 40 5.77 6.20 -2.86
CA GLY A 40 6.81 6.30 -3.85
C GLY A 40 7.63 5.03 -4.05
N VAL A 41 8.34 5.00 -5.18
CA VAL A 41 9.24 3.93 -5.59
C VAL A 41 10.54 4.57 -6.05
N THR A 42 11.67 4.13 -5.51
CA THR A 42 13.00 4.66 -5.87
C THR A 42 14.10 3.63 -5.64
N PRO A 43 15.17 3.60 -6.43
CA PRO A 43 16.36 2.84 -6.09
C PRO A 43 17.22 3.55 -5.02
N HIS A 44 16.99 4.85 -4.76
CA HIS A 44 17.79 5.67 -3.87
C HIS A 44 16.92 6.47 -2.88
N PRO A 45 16.46 5.85 -1.78
CA PRO A 45 15.63 6.51 -0.76
C PRO A 45 16.48 7.45 0.13
N ASN A 46 17.02 8.51 -0.49
CA ASN A 46 17.84 9.51 0.19
C ASN A 46 16.97 10.59 0.88
N GLU A 47 17.60 11.46 1.65
CA GLU A 47 16.92 12.51 2.41
C GLU A 47 16.10 13.46 1.51
N VAL A 48 16.62 13.82 0.33
CA VAL A 48 15.90 14.71 -0.61
C VAL A 48 14.59 14.07 -1.06
N TRP A 49 14.65 12.79 -1.44
CA TRP A 49 13.47 12.04 -1.83
C TRP A 49 12.47 11.90 -0.67
N MET A 50 12.95 11.61 0.55
CA MET A 50 12.09 11.52 1.73
C MET A 50 11.39 12.84 2.05
N LYS A 51 12.06 13.99 1.89
CA LYS A 51 11.45 15.32 2.03
C LYS A 51 10.33 15.57 1.01
N HIS A 52 10.54 15.15 -0.25
CA HIS A 52 9.48 15.25 -1.27
C HIS A 52 8.27 14.39 -0.91
N ILE A 53 8.51 13.15 -0.47
CA ILE A 53 7.41 12.28 -0.03
C ILE A 53 6.66 12.91 1.16
N ALA A 54 7.39 13.41 2.18
CA ALA A 54 6.75 14.02 3.35
C ALA A 54 5.82 15.17 2.96
N ARG A 55 6.26 16.07 2.08
CA ARG A 55 5.42 17.17 1.57
C ARG A 55 4.18 16.66 0.84
N ASN A 56 4.34 15.66 -0.05
CA ASN A 56 3.22 15.13 -0.83
C ASN A 56 2.15 14.48 0.06
N VAL A 57 2.54 13.78 1.13
CA VAL A 57 1.58 13.08 1.99
C VAL A 57 0.91 13.98 3.02
N THR A 58 1.44 15.19 3.26
CA THR A 58 0.89 16.20 4.18
C THR A 58 0.16 17.32 3.48
N MET A 59 0.06 17.33 2.14
CA MET A 59 -0.71 18.35 1.40
C MET A 59 -2.19 18.36 1.81
N ASP A 60 -2.77 19.52 2.05
CA ASP A 60 -4.12 19.70 2.61
C ASP A 60 -5.23 19.05 1.77
N GLU A 61 -5.19 19.22 0.45
CA GLU A 61 -6.28 18.76 -0.43
C GLU A 61 -6.15 17.28 -0.87
N TRP A 62 -4.92 16.78 -1.01
CA TRP A 62 -4.63 15.47 -1.60
C TRP A 62 -3.74 14.60 -0.72
N GLY A 63 -3.35 15.12 0.43
CA GLY A 63 -2.46 14.45 1.36
C GLY A 63 -3.10 13.21 1.97
N LEU A 64 -2.36 12.13 1.94
CA LEU A 64 -2.79 10.87 2.52
C LEU A 64 -3.03 10.95 4.02
N LEU A 65 -2.32 11.85 4.70
CA LEU A 65 -2.30 11.98 6.15
C LEU A 65 -3.28 13.04 6.69
N GLY A 66 -4.02 13.76 5.83
CA GLY A 66 -4.86 14.89 6.20
C GLY A 66 -5.91 14.62 7.31
N ASN A 67 -6.27 13.35 7.54
CA ASN A 67 -7.17 12.95 8.63
C ASN A 67 -6.46 12.15 9.73
N CYS A 68 -5.13 12.01 9.66
CA CYS A 68 -4.35 11.26 10.64
C CYS A 68 -3.77 12.19 11.69
N ARG A 69 -3.73 11.74 12.93
CA ARG A 69 -3.10 12.43 14.05
C ARG A 69 -1.71 11.89 14.40
N TYR A 70 -1.48 10.63 14.08
CA TYR A 70 -0.24 9.93 14.38
C TYR A 70 0.22 9.09 13.20
N LEU A 71 1.54 9.12 12.96
CA LEU A 71 2.20 8.27 11.97
C LEU A 71 3.22 7.36 12.66
N ILE A 72 2.94 6.07 12.68
CA ILE A 72 3.88 5.07 13.20
C ILE A 72 4.92 4.74 12.13
N HIS A 73 6.19 4.74 12.50
CA HIS A 73 7.29 4.28 11.67
C HIS A 73 8.33 3.50 12.49
N ASP A 74 9.10 2.66 11.84
CA ASP A 74 10.20 1.93 12.45
C ASP A 74 11.42 2.84 12.74
N ARG A 75 12.54 2.22 13.11
CA ARG A 75 13.80 2.91 13.41
C ARG A 75 14.73 3.03 12.20
N ASP A 76 14.26 2.74 11.00
CA ASP A 76 15.08 2.88 9.80
C ASP A 76 15.61 4.32 9.67
N THR A 77 16.88 4.44 9.35
CA THR A 77 17.59 5.73 9.20
C THR A 77 17.03 6.56 8.04
N LYS A 78 16.32 5.94 7.10
CA LYS A 78 15.61 6.64 6.01
C LYS A 78 14.56 7.63 6.54
N TYR A 79 13.93 7.35 7.70
CA TYR A 79 13.06 8.31 8.38
C TYR A 79 13.89 9.37 9.10
N CYS A 80 14.61 10.19 8.30
CA CYS A 80 15.51 11.24 8.77
C CYS A 80 14.77 12.33 9.56
N GLN A 81 15.53 13.18 10.26
CA GLN A 81 14.94 14.25 11.07
C GLN A 81 14.08 15.20 10.22
N SER A 82 14.58 15.61 9.07
CA SER A 82 13.85 16.51 8.16
C SER A 82 12.53 15.91 7.63
N PHE A 83 12.45 14.59 7.42
CA PHE A 83 11.18 13.92 7.11
C PHE A 83 10.18 14.10 8.25
N ARG A 84 10.60 13.83 9.49
CA ARG A 84 9.73 13.95 10.68
C ARG A 84 9.24 15.38 10.91
N GLU A 85 10.14 16.36 10.77
CA GLU A 85 9.79 17.79 10.90
C GLU A 85 8.74 18.24 9.88
N ILE A 86 8.83 17.77 8.62
CA ILE A 86 7.80 18.06 7.61
C ILE A 86 6.48 17.36 7.95
N ILE A 87 6.49 16.12 8.42
CA ILE A 87 5.27 15.43 8.87
C ILE A 87 4.62 16.17 10.05
N GLU A 88 5.43 16.64 11.02
CA GLU A 88 4.95 17.42 12.17
C GLU A 88 4.38 18.77 11.76
N SER A 89 4.94 19.43 10.76
CA SER A 89 4.40 20.69 10.23
C SER A 89 3.04 20.54 9.54
N GLY A 90 2.65 19.32 9.19
CA GLY A 90 1.32 18.96 8.68
C GLY A 90 0.38 18.44 9.77
N ASP A 91 0.57 18.82 11.03
CA ASP A 91 -0.23 18.44 12.20
C ASP A 91 -0.31 16.92 12.48
N VAL A 92 0.63 16.13 11.92
CA VAL A 92 0.73 14.68 12.15
C VAL A 92 1.94 14.38 13.02
N LYS A 93 1.73 13.75 14.16
CA LYS A 93 2.82 13.39 15.09
C LYS A 93 3.49 12.07 14.68
N PRO A 94 4.76 12.07 14.24
CA PRO A 94 5.48 10.83 13.98
C PRO A 94 5.82 10.11 15.28
N LEU A 95 5.51 8.81 15.32
CA LEU A 95 5.76 7.94 16.46
C LEU A 95 6.77 6.86 16.06
N ARG A 96 7.98 7.01 16.56
CA ARG A 96 9.04 6.03 16.36
C ARG A 96 8.81 4.81 17.24
N LEU A 97 8.72 3.63 16.64
CA LEU A 97 8.49 2.39 17.37
C LEU A 97 9.65 2.07 18.34
N PRO A 98 9.35 1.51 19.52
CA PRO A 98 10.37 0.97 20.41
C PRO A 98 11.16 -0.15 19.73
N ALA A 99 12.38 -0.39 20.19
CA ALA A 99 13.16 -1.53 19.72
C ALA A 99 12.44 -2.85 20.09
N ARG A 100 12.50 -3.83 19.19
CA ARG A 100 11.93 -5.17 19.41
C ARG A 100 10.42 -5.20 19.68
N SER A 101 9.67 -4.32 19.02
CA SER A 101 8.20 -4.25 19.15
C SER A 101 7.50 -4.56 17.82
N PRO A 102 7.66 -5.77 17.25
CA PRO A 102 7.11 -6.12 15.94
C PRO A 102 5.58 -6.00 15.89
N ASN A 103 4.90 -6.30 16.99
CA ASN A 103 3.44 -6.26 17.04
C ASN A 103 2.83 -4.86 16.76
N LEU A 104 3.60 -3.79 16.96
CA LEU A 104 3.12 -2.44 16.73
C LEU A 104 3.06 -2.03 15.24
N ASN A 105 3.75 -2.78 14.35
CA ASN A 105 3.68 -2.59 12.90
C ASN A 105 3.09 -3.81 12.16
N ALA A 106 2.40 -4.69 12.87
CA ALA A 106 1.90 -5.97 12.35
C ALA A 106 1.00 -5.83 11.10
N TYR A 107 0.34 -4.70 10.93
CA TYR A 107 -0.49 -4.46 9.74
C TYR A 107 0.35 -4.16 8.49
N SER A 108 1.40 -3.36 8.63
CA SER A 108 2.36 -3.11 7.57
C SER A 108 3.08 -4.40 7.17
N GLU A 109 3.58 -5.14 8.13
CA GLU A 109 4.25 -6.43 7.89
C GLU A 109 3.32 -7.42 7.17
N ARG A 110 2.07 -7.53 7.62
CA ARG A 110 1.09 -8.42 6.98
C ARG A 110 0.78 -8.00 5.55
N TRP A 111 0.66 -6.71 5.29
CA TRP A 111 0.44 -6.21 3.94
C TRP A 111 1.64 -6.49 3.04
N VAL A 112 2.87 -6.23 3.52
CA VAL A 112 4.10 -6.56 2.79
C VAL A 112 4.20 -8.05 2.49
N LYS A 113 3.89 -8.90 3.46
CA LYS A 113 3.83 -10.34 3.24
C LYS A 113 2.79 -10.69 2.17
N SER A 114 1.59 -10.13 2.25
CA SER A 114 0.54 -10.37 1.25
C SER A 114 0.98 -10.02 -0.16
N ILE A 115 1.51 -8.82 -0.41
CA ILE A 115 1.91 -8.42 -1.77
C ILE A 115 3.07 -9.26 -2.29
N LYS A 116 3.99 -9.68 -1.43
CA LYS A 116 5.10 -10.55 -1.80
C LYS A 116 4.59 -11.96 -2.16
N ASP A 117 3.80 -12.58 -1.30
CA ASP A 117 3.33 -13.95 -1.47
C ASP A 117 2.29 -14.09 -2.60
N ASP A 118 1.37 -13.14 -2.70
CA ASP A 118 0.29 -13.22 -3.68
C ASP A 118 0.74 -12.78 -5.09
N CYS A 119 1.75 -11.90 -5.18
CA CYS A 119 2.07 -11.22 -6.43
C CYS A 119 3.56 -11.17 -6.77
N LEU A 120 4.39 -10.45 -6.00
CA LEU A 120 5.75 -10.11 -6.42
C LEU A 120 6.67 -11.32 -6.56
N SER A 121 6.52 -12.36 -5.71
CA SER A 121 7.32 -13.60 -5.80
C SER A 121 7.01 -14.46 -7.03
N LYS A 122 5.92 -14.16 -7.74
CA LYS A 122 5.43 -14.92 -8.89
C LYS A 122 5.69 -14.24 -10.23
N LEU A 123 6.34 -13.08 -10.22
CA LEU A 123 6.55 -12.24 -11.39
C LEU A 123 8.03 -11.89 -11.57
N ILE A 124 8.46 -11.86 -12.81
CA ILE A 124 9.73 -11.24 -13.20
C ILE A 124 9.42 -9.82 -13.67
N LEU A 125 9.99 -8.85 -12.97
CA LEU A 125 9.74 -7.43 -13.23
C LEU A 125 10.83 -6.86 -14.15
N PHE A 126 10.43 -6.21 -15.25
CA PHE A 126 11.32 -5.58 -16.22
C PHE A 126 11.16 -4.07 -16.18
N GLY A 127 12.14 -3.37 -15.63
CA GLY A 127 12.13 -1.90 -15.46
C GLY A 127 11.13 -1.40 -14.42
N GLU A 128 11.31 -0.15 -14.02
CA GLU A 128 10.48 0.50 -12.99
C GLU A 128 9.00 0.57 -13.37
N THR A 129 8.69 0.79 -14.66
CA THR A 129 7.30 0.86 -15.14
C THR A 129 6.54 -0.43 -14.89
N SER A 130 7.19 -1.58 -15.07
CA SER A 130 6.61 -2.89 -14.75
C SER A 130 6.30 -3.02 -13.27
N LEU A 131 7.23 -2.62 -12.39
CA LEU A 131 7.00 -2.61 -10.94
C LEU A 131 5.82 -1.71 -10.57
N ARG A 132 5.78 -0.47 -11.05
CA ARG A 132 4.68 0.47 -10.77
C ARG A 132 3.32 -0.05 -11.23
N ARG A 133 3.26 -0.66 -12.40
CA ARG A 133 2.04 -1.30 -12.91
C ARG A 133 1.59 -2.44 -11.99
N VAL A 134 2.48 -3.32 -11.58
CA VAL A 134 2.16 -4.45 -10.70
C VAL A 134 1.66 -3.97 -9.35
N LEU A 135 2.29 -2.95 -8.76
CA LEU A 135 1.88 -2.34 -7.51
C LEU A 135 0.47 -1.73 -7.61
N HIS A 136 0.18 -1.01 -8.69
CA HIS A 136 -1.14 -0.42 -8.95
C HIS A 136 -2.23 -1.49 -9.08
N GLU A 137 -2.01 -2.52 -9.88
CA GLU A 137 -2.96 -3.62 -10.08
C GLU A 137 -3.19 -4.39 -8.78
N TYR A 138 -2.13 -4.64 -7.99
CA TYR A 138 -2.28 -5.30 -6.70
C TYR A 138 -3.07 -4.44 -5.70
N LEU A 139 -2.83 -3.12 -5.63
CA LEU A 139 -3.60 -2.23 -4.76
C LEU A 139 -5.09 -2.22 -5.11
N ALA A 140 -5.42 -2.17 -6.40
CA ALA A 140 -6.80 -2.23 -6.85
C ALA A 140 -7.48 -3.55 -6.43
N HIS A 141 -6.76 -4.67 -6.60
CA HIS A 141 -7.23 -5.97 -6.13
C HIS A 141 -7.38 -6.00 -4.60
N TYR A 142 -6.37 -5.57 -3.86
CA TYR A 142 -6.34 -5.56 -2.40
C TYR A 142 -7.50 -4.78 -1.79
N HIS A 143 -7.83 -3.63 -2.37
CA HIS A 143 -8.88 -2.75 -1.86
C HIS A 143 -10.30 -3.20 -2.23
N ALA A 144 -10.51 -3.59 -3.49
CA ALA A 144 -11.86 -3.75 -4.02
C ALA A 144 -12.27 -5.19 -4.34
N GLU A 145 -11.33 -6.14 -4.35
CA GLU A 145 -11.56 -7.48 -4.89
C GLU A 145 -11.11 -8.59 -3.93
N ARG A 146 -10.29 -8.28 -2.92
CA ARG A 146 -9.78 -9.25 -1.96
C ARG A 146 -10.61 -9.25 -0.68
N ASN A 147 -11.03 -10.43 -0.24
CA ASN A 147 -11.64 -10.62 1.08
C ASN A 147 -10.61 -10.51 2.19
N HIS A 148 -10.93 -9.77 3.25
CA HIS A 148 -10.05 -9.52 4.37
C HIS A 148 -10.51 -10.29 5.61
N GLN A 149 -9.84 -11.41 5.93
CA GLN A 149 -10.17 -12.27 7.10
C GLN A 149 -10.24 -11.47 8.42
N GLY A 150 -9.33 -10.52 8.63
CA GLY A 150 -9.32 -9.65 9.82
C GLY A 150 -10.43 -8.59 9.83
N LYS A 151 -11.33 -8.60 8.86
CA LYS A 151 -12.51 -7.73 8.70
C LYS A 151 -13.72 -8.57 8.30
N GLU A 152 -13.89 -9.77 8.88
CA GLU A 152 -15.04 -10.65 8.65
C GLU A 152 -15.21 -11.07 7.18
N ASN A 153 -14.11 -11.19 6.44
CA ASN A 153 -14.07 -11.53 5.02
C ASN A 153 -14.80 -10.53 4.08
N VAL A 154 -14.94 -9.27 4.50
CA VAL A 154 -15.50 -8.23 3.62
C VAL A 154 -14.44 -7.58 2.74
N LEU A 155 -14.89 -7.00 1.63
CA LEU A 155 -14.07 -6.11 0.80
C LEU A 155 -13.87 -4.78 1.51
N LEU A 156 -12.66 -4.19 1.45
CA LEU A 156 -12.39 -2.91 2.14
C LEU A 156 -13.14 -1.74 1.50
N PHE A 157 -13.12 -1.67 0.18
CA PHE A 157 -13.72 -0.59 -0.60
C PHE A 157 -14.39 -1.19 -1.84
N PRO A 158 -15.55 -1.88 -1.67
CA PRO A 158 -16.25 -2.48 -2.80
C PRO A 158 -16.66 -1.40 -3.80
N THR A 159 -16.40 -1.65 -5.07
CA THR A 159 -17.01 -0.87 -6.14
C THR A 159 -18.52 -1.12 -6.07
N ALA A 160 -19.34 -0.06 -6.08
CA ALA A 160 -20.79 -0.20 -5.98
C ALA A 160 -21.29 -1.15 -7.07
N THR A 161 -21.64 -2.36 -6.68
CA THR A 161 -22.37 -3.30 -7.54
C THR A 161 -23.84 -2.93 -7.42
N LYS A 162 -24.53 -2.75 -8.54
CA LYS A 162 -26.00 -2.59 -8.56
C LYS A 162 -26.63 -3.76 -7.79
N ALA A 163 -27.67 -3.48 -7.03
CA ALA A 163 -28.42 -4.49 -6.30
C ALA A 163 -28.81 -5.64 -7.27
N ILE A 164 -28.47 -6.85 -6.88
CA ILE A 164 -28.69 -8.05 -7.69
C ILE A 164 -30.19 -8.40 -7.58
N ASP A 165 -30.88 -8.34 -8.69
CA ASP A 165 -32.18 -9.02 -8.83
C ASP A 165 -31.88 -10.52 -9.03
N HIS A 166 -32.48 -11.40 -8.22
CA HIS A 166 -32.10 -12.81 -8.12
C HIS A 166 -32.56 -13.68 -9.34
N GLY A 167 -32.92 -13.06 -10.45
CA GLY A 167 -33.43 -13.74 -11.63
C GLY A 167 -32.47 -13.80 -12.81
N GLY A 168 -31.32 -14.49 -12.70
CA GLY A 168 -30.46 -14.74 -13.87
C GLY A 168 -29.03 -14.25 -13.75
N SER A 169 -28.47 -14.17 -12.54
CA SER A 169 -27.08 -13.74 -12.33
C SER A 169 -26.05 -14.78 -12.80
N SER A 170 -25.13 -14.39 -13.66
CA SER A 170 -23.96 -15.21 -14.03
C SER A 170 -22.75 -14.89 -13.15
N VAL A 171 -21.94 -15.92 -12.87
CA VAL A 171 -20.63 -15.70 -12.18
C VAL A 171 -19.62 -15.22 -13.18
N SER A 172 -19.10 -14.01 -12.98
CA SER A 172 -18.01 -13.44 -13.78
C SER A 172 -16.70 -13.44 -13.02
N CYS A 173 -15.58 -13.54 -13.74
CA CYS A 173 -14.25 -13.57 -13.19
C CYS A 173 -13.43 -12.39 -13.72
N LYS A 174 -13.17 -11.40 -12.87
CA LYS A 174 -12.24 -10.32 -13.15
C LYS A 174 -10.81 -10.78 -12.89
N GLN A 175 -9.95 -10.59 -13.88
CA GLN A 175 -8.54 -11.02 -13.81
C GLN A 175 -7.60 -9.82 -13.90
N ARG A 176 -6.51 -9.87 -13.11
CA ARG A 176 -5.42 -8.91 -13.17
C ARG A 176 -4.08 -9.63 -13.32
N LEU A 177 -3.09 -8.93 -13.87
CA LEU A 177 -1.73 -9.44 -14.04
C LEU A 177 -1.68 -10.80 -14.79
N GLY A 178 -2.43 -10.89 -15.90
CA GLY A 178 -2.47 -12.11 -16.69
C GLY A 178 -3.16 -13.29 -16.01
N GLY A 179 -4.11 -13.04 -15.11
CA GLY A 179 -4.84 -14.07 -14.38
C GLY A 179 -4.19 -14.49 -13.07
N LEU A 180 -3.10 -13.84 -12.67
CA LEU A 180 -2.45 -14.10 -11.38
C LEU A 180 -3.37 -13.74 -10.21
N LEU A 181 -4.08 -12.61 -10.31
CA LEU A 181 -5.07 -12.17 -9.34
C LEU A 181 -6.46 -12.33 -9.95
N LYS A 182 -7.35 -13.01 -9.24
CA LYS A 182 -8.71 -13.31 -9.68
C LYS A 182 -9.73 -12.85 -8.65
N TYR A 183 -10.83 -12.30 -9.13
CA TYR A 183 -11.99 -11.93 -8.33
C TYR A 183 -13.27 -12.42 -9.02
N TYR A 184 -14.03 -13.22 -8.30
CA TYR A 184 -15.32 -13.76 -8.79
C TYR A 184 -16.45 -12.94 -8.20
N HIS A 185 -17.37 -12.50 -9.05
CA HIS A 185 -18.54 -11.71 -8.66
C HIS A 185 -19.75 -12.10 -9.50
N LEU A 186 -20.93 -11.80 -8.99
CA LEU A 186 -22.16 -11.96 -9.73
C LEU A 186 -22.39 -10.73 -10.60
N GLU A 187 -22.63 -10.94 -11.89
CA GLU A 187 -23.11 -9.89 -12.80
C GLU A 187 -24.64 -9.95 -12.85
N ALA A 188 -25.29 -8.79 -12.69
CA ALA A 188 -26.72 -8.67 -12.99
C ALA A 188 -26.92 -8.80 -14.50
N ALA A 189 -27.89 -9.59 -14.92
CA ALA A 189 -28.29 -9.71 -16.31
C ALA A 189 -28.89 -8.40 -16.85
#